data_4e3869487de1bb3eb417b6053c4d66da
#
_entry.id   4e3869487de1bb3eb417b6053c4d66da
#
_cell.length_a   1.000
_cell.length_b   1.000
_cell.length_c   1.000
_cell.angle_alpha   90.00
_cell.angle_beta   90.00
_cell.angle_gamma   90.00
#
_symmetry.space_group_name_H-M   'P 1'
#
loop_
_entity.id
_entity.type
_entity.pdbx_description
1 polymer ?
#
loop_
_entity_poly.entity_id
_entity_poly.type
_entity_poly.pdbx_seq_one_letter_code
_entity_poly.pdbx_strand_id
1 'polypeptide(L)'
;KADITAMVESSRNHPCVILYSVGNEVSETATEKGVRVCGMLTELVHQLDATRPVTAGINVLLNVYARMGLGVYRDKGDYKPEPLPPKKGYHEQKSGSAFFNAMTQKLGKLMFFMASGSWGDKACRGAAEKLDVLGLNYASSRYDPDAVRYPDRIMVGTETMAADLPYNWERVQK
;
A
#
# COMPACT_ATOMS: atom_id res chain seq x y z
N LYS A 1 -7.22 14.24 -8.14
CA LYS A 1 -6.19 14.95 -8.94
C LYS A 1 -5.75 16.23 -8.25
N ALA A 2 -6.68 17.09 -7.80
CA ALA A 2 -6.35 18.35 -7.15
C ALA A 2 -5.38 18.18 -5.96
N ASP A 3 -5.63 17.20 -5.10
CA ASP A 3 -4.80 16.93 -3.92
C ASP A 3 -3.36 16.50 -4.29
N ILE A 4 -3.21 15.65 -5.32
CA ILE A 4 -1.88 15.24 -5.82
C ILE A 4 -1.15 16.46 -6.41
N THR A 5 -1.85 17.30 -7.19
CA THR A 5 -1.26 18.52 -7.73
C THR A 5 -0.78 19.44 -6.62
N ALA A 6 -1.62 19.70 -5.61
CA ALA A 6 -1.25 20.53 -4.47
C ALA A 6 -0.06 19.96 -3.67
N MET A 7 -0.01 18.63 -3.47
CA MET A 7 1.10 17.95 -2.81
C MET A 7 2.41 18.19 -3.56
N VAL A 8 2.43 17.95 -4.87
CA VAL A 8 3.65 18.11 -5.67
C VAL A 8 4.07 19.57 -5.74
N GLU A 9 3.14 20.49 -6.01
CA GLU A 9 3.44 21.92 -6.11
C GLU A 9 4.00 22.51 -4.81
N SER A 10 3.48 22.09 -3.66
CA SER A 10 3.99 22.52 -2.36
C SER A 10 5.35 21.90 -2.00
N SER A 11 5.68 20.71 -2.54
CA SER A 11 6.82 19.91 -2.10
C SER A 11 8.03 19.94 -3.06
N ARG A 12 7.81 20.18 -4.35
CA ARG A 12 8.85 20.05 -5.40
C ARG A 12 10.08 20.91 -5.21
N ASN A 13 9.96 22.05 -4.52
CA ASN A 13 11.06 22.96 -4.24
C ASN A 13 11.81 22.64 -2.92
N HIS A 14 11.42 21.56 -2.23
CA HIS A 14 12.06 21.13 -0.99
C HIS A 14 13.06 20.00 -1.27
N PRO A 15 14.37 20.21 -1.13
CA PRO A 15 15.38 19.19 -1.45
C PRO A 15 15.35 17.97 -0.52
N CYS A 16 14.70 18.08 0.64
CA CYS A 16 14.49 16.96 1.55
C CYS A 16 13.39 15.98 1.09
N VAL A 17 12.54 16.38 0.16
CA VAL A 17 11.54 15.49 -0.44
C VAL A 17 12.21 14.71 -1.56
N ILE A 18 12.42 13.43 -1.37
CA ILE A 18 13.12 12.54 -2.31
C ILE A 18 12.19 11.57 -3.03
N LEU A 19 10.96 11.42 -2.58
CA LEU A 19 10.00 10.42 -3.04
C LEU A 19 8.58 10.92 -2.81
N TYR A 20 7.67 10.71 -3.77
CA TYR A 20 6.25 10.98 -3.63
C TYR A 20 5.47 9.69 -3.42
N SER A 21 4.53 9.69 -2.47
CA SER A 21 3.59 8.57 -2.28
C SER A 21 2.19 8.95 -2.77
N VAL A 22 1.64 8.15 -3.67
CA VAL A 22 0.30 8.38 -4.26
C VAL A 22 -0.82 7.60 -3.60
N GLY A 23 -0.51 6.80 -2.58
CA GLY A 23 -1.52 6.06 -1.82
C GLY A 23 -0.91 5.24 -0.69
N ASN A 24 -1.75 4.92 0.29
CA ASN A 24 -1.38 4.05 1.40
C ASN A 24 -2.49 3.04 1.67
N GLU A 25 -2.15 1.76 1.68
CA GLU A 25 -3.03 0.62 1.99
C GLU A 25 -4.34 0.59 1.17
N VAL A 26 -4.28 1.09 -0.07
CA VAL A 26 -5.42 1.07 -0.99
C VAL A 26 -5.60 -0.35 -1.55
N SER A 27 -6.53 -1.10 -0.98
CA SER A 27 -6.77 -2.52 -1.35
C SER A 27 -7.21 -2.71 -2.81
N GLU A 28 -7.82 -1.68 -3.39
CA GLU A 28 -8.26 -1.65 -4.79
C GLU A 28 -7.10 -1.72 -5.79
N THR A 29 -5.86 -1.46 -5.36
CA THR A 29 -4.65 -1.67 -6.20
C THR A 29 -4.47 -3.12 -6.65
N ALA A 30 -5.20 -4.06 -6.04
CA ALA A 30 -5.31 -5.45 -6.49
C ALA A 30 -6.26 -5.65 -7.69
N THR A 31 -7.05 -4.63 -8.07
CA THR A 31 -8.05 -4.68 -9.15
C THR A 31 -7.55 -3.91 -10.39
N GLU A 32 -8.11 -4.23 -11.55
CA GLU A 32 -7.77 -3.51 -12.79
C GLU A 32 -8.08 -2.00 -12.70
N LYS A 33 -9.19 -1.63 -12.05
CA LYS A 33 -9.56 -0.21 -11.83
C LYS A 33 -8.52 0.48 -10.97
N GLY A 34 -8.13 -0.12 -9.84
CA GLY A 34 -7.14 0.45 -8.94
C GLY A 34 -5.75 0.53 -9.55
N VAL A 35 -5.33 -0.47 -10.33
CA VAL A 35 -4.08 -0.44 -11.09
C VAL A 35 -4.07 0.73 -12.08
N ARG A 36 -5.17 0.95 -12.82
CA ARG A 36 -5.28 2.10 -13.73
C ARG A 36 -5.20 3.43 -12.99
N VAL A 37 -5.90 3.55 -11.85
CA VAL A 37 -5.86 4.77 -11.03
C VAL A 37 -4.45 5.02 -10.48
N CYS A 38 -3.79 3.99 -9.97
CA CYS A 38 -2.40 4.06 -9.52
C CYS A 38 -1.49 4.60 -10.63
N GLY A 39 -1.56 4.01 -11.83
CA GLY A 39 -0.79 4.48 -12.99
C GLY A 39 -1.10 5.94 -13.38
N MET A 40 -2.38 6.32 -13.39
CA MET A 40 -2.78 7.71 -13.67
C MET A 40 -2.23 8.71 -12.65
N LEU A 41 -2.16 8.33 -11.37
CA LEU A 41 -1.64 9.20 -10.31
C LEU A 41 -0.12 9.31 -10.41
N THR A 42 0.57 8.21 -10.67
CA THR A 42 2.02 8.18 -10.92
C THR A 42 2.39 9.07 -12.09
N GLU A 43 1.69 8.92 -13.22
CA GLU A 43 1.92 9.73 -14.41
C GLU A 43 1.64 11.22 -14.17
N LEU A 44 0.59 11.55 -13.42
CA LEU A 44 0.31 12.94 -13.03
C LEU A 44 1.46 13.55 -12.21
N VAL A 45 2.02 12.78 -11.26
CA VAL A 45 3.20 13.25 -10.49
C VAL A 45 4.37 13.51 -11.42
N HIS A 46 4.69 12.58 -12.34
CA HIS A 46 5.79 12.75 -13.30
C HIS A 46 5.60 13.96 -14.23
N GLN A 47 4.36 14.28 -14.61
CA GLN A 47 4.05 15.48 -15.40
C GLN A 47 4.30 16.77 -14.62
N LEU A 48 4.13 16.76 -13.30
CA LEU A 48 4.32 17.91 -12.41
C LEU A 48 5.77 18.04 -11.92
N ASP A 49 6.43 16.91 -11.69
CA ASP A 49 7.82 16.80 -11.25
C ASP A 49 8.43 15.46 -11.71
N ALA A 50 9.19 15.50 -12.79
CA ALA A 50 9.88 14.33 -13.35
C ALA A 50 11.20 14.01 -12.64
N THR A 51 11.58 14.74 -11.59
CA THR A 51 12.88 14.59 -10.94
C THR A 51 12.88 13.61 -9.77
N ARG A 52 11.71 13.19 -9.29
CA ARG A 52 11.55 12.34 -8.11
C ARG A 52 10.70 11.12 -8.44
N PRO A 53 11.10 9.94 -7.91
CA PRO A 53 10.33 8.72 -8.10
C PRO A 53 9.02 8.73 -7.31
N VAL A 54 8.11 7.85 -7.72
CA VAL A 54 6.77 7.71 -7.14
C VAL A 54 6.61 6.32 -6.53
N THR A 55 6.01 6.28 -5.36
CA THR A 55 5.67 5.05 -4.62
C THR A 55 4.21 5.05 -4.16
N ALA A 56 3.80 3.92 -3.62
CA ALA A 56 2.61 3.77 -2.77
C ALA A 56 2.87 2.68 -1.73
N GLY A 57 2.37 2.85 -0.52
CA GLY A 57 2.43 1.84 0.53
C GLY A 57 1.44 0.71 0.25
N ILE A 58 1.91 -0.43 -0.24
CA ILE A 58 1.08 -1.59 -0.58
C ILE A 58 1.02 -2.56 0.59
N ASN A 59 -0.17 -2.73 1.16
CA ASN A 59 -0.43 -3.82 2.08
C ASN A 59 -0.82 -5.07 1.30
N VAL A 60 0.14 -6.00 1.18
CA VAL A 60 0.00 -7.21 0.36
C VAL A 60 -1.21 -8.04 0.78
N LEU A 61 -1.48 -8.12 2.06
CA LEU A 61 -2.56 -8.94 2.59
C LEU A 61 -3.93 -8.33 2.29
N LEU A 62 -4.08 -7.01 2.42
CA LEU A 62 -5.30 -6.32 2.00
C LEU A 62 -5.57 -6.51 0.51
N ASN A 63 -4.53 -6.49 -0.31
CA ASN A 63 -4.63 -6.74 -1.74
C ASN A 63 -5.04 -8.19 -2.04
N VAL A 64 -4.52 -9.18 -1.32
CA VAL A 64 -4.95 -10.58 -1.45
C VAL A 64 -6.44 -10.71 -1.11
N TYR A 65 -6.90 -10.09 -0.02
CA TYR A 65 -8.33 -10.12 0.35
C TYR A 65 -9.21 -9.44 -0.69
N ALA A 66 -8.81 -8.27 -1.19
CA ALA A 66 -9.55 -7.58 -2.23
C ALA A 66 -9.70 -8.45 -3.49
N ARG A 67 -8.64 -9.17 -3.87
CA ARG A 67 -8.65 -10.11 -4.99
C ARG A 67 -9.57 -11.32 -4.76
N MET A 68 -9.75 -11.73 -3.50
CA MET A 68 -10.70 -12.78 -3.11
C MET A 68 -12.13 -12.27 -2.98
N GLY A 69 -12.41 -11.00 -3.25
CA GLY A 69 -13.73 -10.38 -3.06
C GLY A 69 -14.07 -10.06 -1.59
N LEU A 70 -13.08 -10.14 -0.71
CA LEU A 70 -13.19 -9.83 0.72
C LEU A 70 -12.69 -8.42 1.06
N GLY A 71 -12.81 -7.49 0.13
CA GLY A 71 -12.30 -6.12 0.28
C GLY A 71 -12.83 -5.43 1.54
N VAL A 72 -11.92 -4.73 2.24
CA VAL A 72 -12.22 -4.01 3.49
C VAL A 72 -13.10 -2.79 3.22
N TYR A 73 -12.97 -2.21 2.03
CA TYR A 73 -13.74 -1.06 1.58
C TYR A 73 -14.56 -1.48 0.36
N ARG A 74 -15.89 -1.45 0.49
CA ARG A 74 -16.78 -1.52 -0.68
C ARG A 74 -17.01 -0.11 -1.16
N ASP A 75 -16.63 0.16 -2.41
CA ASP A 75 -17.06 1.36 -3.12
C ASP A 75 -18.58 1.28 -3.28
N LYS A 76 -19.30 1.79 -2.29
CA LYS A 76 -20.73 2.09 -2.44
C LYS A 76 -20.74 3.36 -3.28
N GLY A 77 -20.98 3.22 -4.58
CA GLY A 77 -21.13 4.35 -5.48
C GLY A 77 -21.93 5.46 -4.81
N ASP A 78 -21.48 6.71 -4.98
CA ASP A 78 -21.93 7.91 -4.29
C ASP A 78 -21.45 8.04 -2.84
N TYR A 79 -20.17 8.44 -2.69
CA TYR A 79 -19.70 9.01 -1.44
C TYR A 79 -20.54 10.27 -1.12
N LYS A 80 -21.59 10.06 -0.35
CA LYS A 80 -22.22 11.16 0.40
C LYS A 80 -21.48 11.23 1.73
N PRO A 81 -20.79 12.34 2.05
CA PRO A 81 -20.20 12.52 3.37
C PRO A 81 -21.32 12.33 4.40
N GLU A 82 -21.22 11.28 5.21
CA GLU A 82 -22.14 11.13 6.34
C GLU A 82 -21.97 12.34 7.24
N PRO A 83 -23.06 12.97 7.68
CA PRO A 83 -22.97 14.02 8.69
C PRO A 83 -22.27 13.44 9.91
N LEU A 84 -21.28 14.17 10.44
CA LEU A 84 -20.54 13.75 11.63
C LEU A 84 -21.53 13.30 12.71
N PRO A 85 -21.40 12.08 13.25
CA PRO A 85 -22.32 11.58 14.24
C PRO A 85 -22.34 12.53 15.45
N PRO A 86 -23.49 12.78 16.07
CA PRO A 86 -23.57 13.61 17.26
C PRO A 86 -22.67 13.01 18.34
N LYS A 87 -21.94 13.86 19.08
CA LYS A 87 -20.94 13.53 20.12
C LYS A 87 -21.53 12.77 21.33
N LYS A 88 -22.35 11.75 21.15
CA LYS A 88 -22.84 10.89 22.22
C LYS A 88 -22.68 9.41 21.84
N GLY A 89 -21.75 8.78 22.54
CA GLY A 89 -21.54 7.33 22.48
C GLY A 89 -20.73 6.87 21.27
N TYR A 90 -19.42 6.86 21.40
CA TYR A 90 -18.54 6.10 20.53
C TYR A 90 -18.89 4.61 20.72
N HIS A 91 -19.81 4.09 19.93
CA HIS A 91 -19.87 2.65 19.73
C HIS A 91 -18.74 2.33 18.74
N GLU A 92 -17.66 1.76 19.27
CA GLU A 92 -16.57 1.18 18.52
C GLU A 92 -17.15 0.28 17.42
N GLN A 93 -17.16 0.74 16.18
CA GLN A 93 -17.42 -0.15 15.06
C GLN A 93 -16.32 -1.20 15.08
N LYS A 94 -16.67 -2.47 15.33
CA LYS A 94 -15.78 -3.64 15.33
C LYS A 94 -15.27 -3.99 13.93
N SER A 95 -15.04 -3.01 13.07
CA SER A 95 -14.51 -3.16 11.73
C SER A 95 -13.25 -2.32 11.58
N GLY A 96 -12.19 -2.88 11.08
CA GLY A 96 -10.90 -2.21 10.88
C GLY A 96 -9.77 -2.90 11.64
N SER A 97 -8.89 -2.12 12.24
CA SER A 97 -7.63 -2.58 12.86
C SER A 97 -7.82 -3.70 13.90
N ALA A 98 -8.87 -3.63 14.74
CA ALA A 98 -9.12 -4.65 15.78
C ALA A 98 -9.48 -6.02 15.17
N PHE A 99 -10.32 -6.05 14.14
CA PHE A 99 -10.65 -7.29 13.42
C PHE A 99 -9.43 -7.85 12.71
N PHE A 100 -8.65 -6.99 12.06
CA PHE A 100 -7.44 -7.35 11.36
C PHE A 100 -6.38 -7.91 12.31
N ASN A 101 -6.17 -7.28 13.46
CA ASN A 101 -5.25 -7.74 14.50
C ASN A 101 -5.67 -9.09 15.07
N ALA A 102 -6.96 -9.27 15.39
CA ALA A 102 -7.48 -10.55 15.89
C ALA A 102 -7.32 -11.69 14.86
N MET A 103 -7.54 -11.39 13.58
CA MET A 103 -7.36 -12.34 12.50
C MET A 103 -5.89 -12.68 12.27
N THR A 104 -5.00 -11.68 12.34
CA THR A 104 -3.54 -11.87 12.24
C THR A 104 -3.02 -12.74 13.39
N GLN A 105 -3.53 -12.55 14.61
CA GLN A 105 -3.16 -13.40 15.75
C GLN A 105 -3.59 -14.87 15.56
N LYS A 106 -4.76 -15.13 14.99
CA LYS A 106 -5.29 -16.49 14.81
C LYS A 106 -4.72 -17.20 13.58
N LEU A 107 -4.52 -16.48 12.50
CA LEU A 107 -4.18 -17.02 11.18
C LEU A 107 -2.83 -16.54 10.64
N GLY A 108 -2.00 -15.92 11.48
CA GLY A 108 -0.78 -15.22 11.06
C GLY A 108 0.15 -16.04 10.15
N LYS A 109 0.35 -17.33 10.45
CA LYS A 109 1.19 -18.21 9.62
C LYS A 109 0.60 -18.42 8.22
N LEU A 110 -0.72 -18.61 8.12
CA LEU A 110 -1.41 -18.76 6.84
C LEU A 110 -1.40 -17.46 6.05
N MET A 111 -1.64 -16.35 6.73
CA MET A 111 -1.62 -15.01 6.14
C MET A 111 -0.22 -14.67 5.62
N PHE A 112 0.81 -14.98 6.39
CA PHE A 112 2.20 -14.83 5.97
C PHE A 112 2.50 -15.67 4.71
N PHE A 113 2.10 -16.92 4.69
CA PHE A 113 2.25 -17.79 3.52
C PHE A 113 1.53 -17.25 2.28
N MET A 114 0.31 -16.75 2.44
CA MET A 114 -0.46 -16.14 1.35
C MET A 114 0.21 -14.86 0.83
N ALA A 115 0.73 -14.02 1.71
CA ALA A 115 1.39 -12.77 1.35
C ALA A 115 2.74 -13.02 0.67
N SER A 116 3.55 -13.96 1.16
CA SER A 116 4.90 -14.26 0.64
C SER A 116 4.90 -15.03 -0.68
N GLY A 117 3.86 -15.80 -0.95
CA GLY A 117 3.75 -16.67 -2.12
C GLY A 117 3.27 -15.98 -3.40
N SER A 118 2.94 -16.81 -4.40
CA SER A 118 2.43 -16.35 -5.70
C SER A 118 1.10 -15.60 -5.63
N TRP A 119 0.32 -15.79 -4.59
CA TRP A 119 -0.94 -15.06 -4.37
C TRP A 119 -0.68 -13.59 -4.06
N GLY A 120 0.26 -13.31 -3.15
CA GLY A 120 0.69 -11.95 -2.84
C GLY A 120 1.29 -11.26 -4.05
N ASP A 121 2.14 -11.96 -4.80
CA ASP A 121 2.70 -11.43 -6.04
C ASP A 121 1.61 -11.04 -7.05
N LYS A 122 0.69 -11.96 -7.35
CA LYS A 122 -0.42 -11.68 -8.29
C LYS A 122 -1.33 -10.55 -7.82
N ALA A 123 -1.46 -10.34 -6.51
CA ALA A 123 -2.30 -9.27 -5.97
C ALA A 123 -1.63 -7.89 -6.05
N CYS A 124 -0.30 -7.82 -6.08
CA CYS A 124 0.45 -6.55 -6.03
C CYS A 124 1.13 -6.19 -7.35
N ARG A 125 1.42 -7.16 -8.22
CA ARG A 125 2.22 -6.98 -9.43
C ARG A 125 1.73 -5.84 -10.31
N GLY A 126 0.41 -5.77 -10.57
CA GLY A 126 -0.16 -4.76 -11.44
C GLY A 126 0.10 -3.33 -10.96
N ALA A 127 -0.04 -3.07 -9.65
CA ALA A 127 0.28 -1.78 -9.07
C ALA A 127 1.79 -1.53 -9.02
N ALA A 128 2.58 -2.56 -8.67
CA ALA A 128 4.03 -2.48 -8.62
C ALA A 128 4.66 -2.08 -9.97
N GLU A 129 4.06 -2.52 -11.09
CA GLU A 129 4.49 -2.16 -12.46
C GLU A 129 4.14 -0.72 -12.85
N LYS A 130 3.34 -0.02 -12.05
CA LYS A 130 2.96 1.39 -12.27
C LYS A 130 3.73 2.36 -11.40
N LEU A 131 4.53 1.86 -10.47
CA LEU A 131 5.32 2.64 -9.52
C LEU A 131 6.81 2.56 -9.88
N ASP A 132 7.56 3.62 -9.62
CA ASP A 132 9.02 3.60 -9.76
C ASP A 132 9.67 2.83 -8.61
N VAL A 133 9.10 2.95 -7.41
CA VAL A 133 9.55 2.27 -6.20
C VAL A 133 8.36 1.56 -5.57
N LEU A 134 8.49 0.27 -5.33
CA LEU A 134 7.46 -0.49 -4.63
C LEU A 134 7.54 -0.25 -3.12
N GLY A 135 6.56 0.45 -2.58
CA GLY A 135 6.37 0.59 -1.13
C GLY A 135 5.65 -0.64 -0.56
N LEU A 136 6.19 -1.22 0.49
CA LEU A 136 5.65 -2.42 1.14
C LEU A 136 5.29 -2.13 2.60
N ASN A 137 4.00 -2.28 2.94
CA ASN A 137 3.52 -2.22 4.31
C ASN A 137 3.40 -3.63 4.89
N TYR A 138 4.07 -3.87 6.02
CA TYR A 138 4.01 -5.11 6.82
C TYR A 138 4.30 -6.39 6.02
N ALA A 139 5.15 -6.30 5.01
CA ALA A 139 5.41 -7.38 4.07
C ALA A 139 6.87 -7.82 4.03
N SER A 140 7.52 -7.92 5.20
CA SER A 140 8.91 -8.38 5.37
C SER A 140 9.21 -9.69 4.62
N SER A 141 8.24 -10.58 4.54
CA SER A 141 8.32 -11.86 3.82
C SER A 141 8.47 -11.73 2.31
N ARG A 142 8.28 -10.51 1.76
CA ARG A 142 8.39 -10.26 0.32
C ARG A 142 9.78 -9.86 -0.14
N TYR A 143 10.63 -9.37 0.77
CA TYR A 143 11.93 -8.80 0.38
C TYR A 143 12.81 -9.81 -0.36
N ASP A 144 13.09 -10.97 0.24
CA ASP A 144 13.94 -11.96 -0.38
C ASP A 144 13.34 -12.56 -1.67
N PRO A 145 12.08 -13.04 -1.72
CA PRO A 145 11.53 -13.60 -2.95
C PRO A 145 11.32 -12.56 -4.07
N ASP A 146 11.03 -11.31 -3.73
CA ASP A 146 10.87 -10.26 -4.73
C ASP A 146 12.21 -9.77 -5.27
N ALA A 147 13.26 -9.70 -4.46
CA ALA A 147 14.61 -9.38 -4.93
C ALA A 147 15.12 -10.42 -5.94
N VAL A 148 14.81 -11.69 -5.72
CA VAL A 148 15.16 -12.76 -6.68
C VAL A 148 14.31 -12.71 -7.95
N ARG A 149 13.00 -12.46 -7.81
CA ARG A 149 12.06 -12.49 -8.95
C ARG A 149 12.14 -11.25 -9.81
N TYR A 150 12.45 -10.12 -9.21
CA TYR A 150 12.46 -8.79 -9.84
C TYR A 150 13.74 -8.04 -9.44
N PRO A 151 14.92 -8.46 -9.95
CA PRO A 151 16.22 -7.91 -9.51
C PRO A 151 16.38 -6.41 -9.76
N ASP A 152 15.67 -5.87 -10.75
CA ASP A 152 15.73 -4.44 -11.10
C ASP A 152 14.69 -3.59 -10.35
N ARG A 153 13.85 -4.23 -9.50
CA ARG A 153 12.80 -3.51 -8.77
C ARG A 153 13.37 -2.90 -7.50
N ILE A 154 13.24 -1.59 -7.38
CA ILE A 154 13.54 -0.90 -6.12
C ILE A 154 12.36 -1.10 -5.16
N MET A 155 12.66 -1.50 -3.94
CA MET A 155 11.67 -1.71 -2.87
C MET A 155 12.01 -0.85 -1.66
N VAL A 156 10.97 -0.37 -0.97
CA VAL A 156 11.08 0.33 0.31
C VAL A 156 10.06 -0.21 1.30
N GLY A 157 10.49 -0.48 2.52
CA GLY A 157 9.57 -0.76 3.63
C GLY A 157 8.94 0.55 4.11
N THR A 158 7.72 0.82 3.67
CA THR A 158 7.00 2.04 4.04
C THR A 158 6.40 1.95 5.43
N GLU A 159 5.98 0.75 5.83
CA GLU A 159 5.57 0.43 7.20
C GLU A 159 6.08 -0.95 7.62
N THR A 160 6.67 -1.05 8.80
CA THR A 160 7.29 -2.28 9.29
C THR A 160 6.81 -2.59 10.71
N MET A 161 6.50 -3.85 11.00
CA MET A 161 6.27 -4.28 12.37
C MET A 161 7.53 -4.10 13.21
N ALA A 162 7.42 -3.56 14.40
CA ALA A 162 8.56 -3.34 15.28
C ALA A 162 9.35 -4.63 15.56
N ALA A 163 8.66 -5.77 15.65
CA ALA A 163 9.27 -7.08 15.83
C ALA A 163 10.13 -7.55 14.64
N ASP A 164 9.84 -7.05 13.44
CA ASP A 164 10.54 -7.43 12.21
C ASP A 164 11.74 -6.53 11.90
N LEU A 165 11.93 -5.45 12.65
CA LEU A 165 13.00 -4.46 12.41
C LEU A 165 14.40 -5.09 12.31
N PRO A 166 14.85 -5.96 13.24
CA PRO A 166 16.17 -6.58 13.14
C PRO A 166 16.32 -7.42 11.86
N TYR A 167 15.29 -8.21 11.53
CA TYR A 167 15.26 -9.03 10.32
C TYR A 167 15.35 -8.16 9.04
N ASN A 168 14.56 -7.10 8.98
CA ASN A 168 14.52 -6.22 7.80
C ASN A 168 15.83 -5.45 7.63
N TRP A 169 16.42 -4.99 8.75
CA TRP A 169 17.69 -4.27 8.73
C TRP A 169 18.84 -5.10 8.15
N GLU A 170 18.91 -6.38 8.51
CA GLU A 170 19.89 -7.31 7.92
C GLU A 170 19.73 -7.45 6.40
N ARG A 171 18.53 -7.28 5.83
CA ARG A 171 18.28 -7.36 4.38
C ARG A 171 18.68 -6.08 3.66
N VAL A 172 18.43 -4.93 4.28
CA VAL A 172 18.81 -3.63 3.71
C VAL A 172 20.33 -3.46 3.64
N GLN A 173 21.09 -4.16 4.47
CA GLN A 173 22.55 -4.09 4.51
C GLN A 173 23.25 -5.03 3.50
N LYS A 174 22.54 -5.89 2.83
CA LYS A 174 23.06 -6.86 1.83
C LYS A 174 22.91 -6.35 0.42
#